data_bf1c3a2925e8ece8a07d8f026ff978df
#
_entry.id   bf1c3a2925e8ece8a07d8f026ff978df
#
_cell.length_a   1.000
_cell.length_b   1.000
_cell.length_c   1.000
_cell.angle_alpha   90.00
_cell.angle_beta   90.00
_cell.angle_gamma   90.00
#
_symmetry.space_group_name_H-M   'P 1'
#
loop_
_entity.id
_entity.type
_entity.pdbx_description
1 polymer ?
#
loop_
_entity_poly.entity_id
_entity_poly.type
_entity_poly.pdbx_seq_one_letter_code
_entity_poly.pdbx_strand_id
1 'polypeptide(L)'
;MTTSHTPWSPESARATLADLHEPGPVLVALQTLQETFGYVHPDGIPIIASVFNVSRAEVYGVLTFYSDLRTTPPLDVEVRVCMGEACQAVGARSLRAEADALIGPTCDVQTVFCLGNCALGPAVVVNGRMIGRADRDSLRNAVTAARSGA
;
A
#
# COMPACT_ATOMS: atom_id res chain seq x y z
N MET A 1 8.93 -11.57 1.19
CA MET A 1 8.76 -11.43 2.66
C MET A 1 7.32 -11.07 2.90
N THR A 2 6.51 -12.00 3.35
CA THR A 2 5.16 -11.70 3.85
C THR A 2 5.34 -10.83 5.07
N THR A 3 4.95 -9.56 4.99
CA THR A 3 4.96 -8.66 6.13
C THR A 3 3.91 -9.17 7.11
N SER A 4 4.36 -9.87 8.16
CA SER A 4 3.47 -10.32 9.23
C SER A 4 3.09 -9.10 10.04
N HIS A 5 1.91 -8.55 9.78
CA HIS A 5 1.38 -7.44 10.56
C HIS A 5 0.86 -7.93 11.91
N THR A 6 1.00 -7.08 12.91
CA THR A 6 0.44 -7.34 14.25
C THR A 6 -1.10 -7.35 14.16
N PRO A 7 -1.80 -8.31 14.81
CA PRO A 7 -3.25 -8.26 14.90
C PRO A 7 -3.72 -6.96 15.54
N TRP A 8 -4.76 -6.35 14.95
CA TRP A 8 -5.33 -5.12 15.47
C TRP A 8 -5.96 -5.32 16.86
N SER A 9 -5.64 -4.43 17.79
CA SER A 9 -6.42 -4.20 18.99
C SER A 9 -6.33 -2.73 19.42
N PRO A 10 -7.34 -2.17 20.09
CA PRO A 10 -7.27 -0.79 20.60
C PRO A 10 -6.12 -0.56 21.59
N GLU A 11 -5.72 -1.59 22.33
CA GLU A 11 -4.63 -1.53 23.30
C GLU A 11 -3.27 -1.47 22.58
N SER A 12 -3.05 -2.35 21.61
CA SER A 12 -1.81 -2.32 20.81
C SER A 12 -1.68 -1.04 20.00
N ALA A 13 -2.78 -0.48 19.48
CA ALA A 13 -2.76 0.81 18.81
C ALA A 13 -2.35 1.95 19.75
N ARG A 14 -2.89 2.00 20.98
CA ARG A 14 -2.47 3.00 21.99
C ARG A 14 -1.00 2.85 22.37
N ALA A 15 -0.54 1.61 22.57
CA ALA A 15 0.86 1.35 22.87
C ALA A 15 1.79 1.80 21.73
N THR A 16 1.43 1.49 20.49
CA THR A 16 2.19 1.92 19.30
C THR A 16 2.29 3.45 19.18
N LEU A 17 1.24 4.17 19.58
CA LEU A 17 1.22 5.65 19.50
C LEU A 17 1.83 6.35 20.72
N ALA A 18 2.06 5.64 21.83
CA ALA A 18 2.55 6.24 23.08
C ALA A 18 3.95 6.84 22.96
N ASP A 19 4.79 6.31 22.08
CA ASP A 19 6.17 6.74 21.88
C ASP A 19 6.31 7.83 20.80
N LEU A 20 5.21 8.25 20.17
CA LEU A 20 5.22 9.32 19.17
C LEU A 20 5.17 10.69 19.84
N HIS A 21 6.28 11.41 19.79
CA HIS A 21 6.43 12.75 20.41
C HIS A 21 6.61 13.89 19.39
N GLU A 22 6.42 13.61 18.09
CA GLU A 22 6.65 14.58 17.01
C GLU A 22 5.56 15.67 16.94
N PRO A 23 5.91 16.92 16.65
CA PRO A 23 4.92 17.96 16.38
C PRO A 23 4.22 17.72 15.03
N GLY A 24 2.90 17.82 15.00
CA GLY A 24 2.09 17.55 13.81
C GLY A 24 1.83 16.07 13.56
N PRO A 25 1.45 15.29 14.56
CA PRO A 25 1.63 13.84 14.58
C PRO A 25 0.58 13.04 13.82
N VAL A 26 -0.48 13.65 13.27
CA VAL A 26 -1.62 12.89 12.70
C VAL A 26 -1.18 12.01 11.55
N LEU A 27 -0.42 12.55 10.59
CA LEU A 27 0.07 11.75 9.45
C LEU A 27 1.05 10.66 9.91
N VAL A 28 1.98 11.01 10.77
CA VAL A 28 2.95 10.04 11.33
C VAL A 28 2.23 8.94 12.10
N ALA A 29 1.23 9.29 12.91
CA ALA A 29 0.42 8.31 13.63
C ALA A 29 -0.33 7.36 12.69
N LEU A 30 -0.94 7.88 11.62
CA LEU A 30 -1.63 7.08 10.62
C LEU A 30 -0.66 6.12 9.89
N GLN A 31 0.51 6.62 9.51
CA GLN A 31 1.57 5.81 8.89
C GLN A 31 2.07 4.71 9.84
N THR A 32 2.34 5.05 11.10
CA THR A 32 2.79 4.09 12.12
C THR A 32 1.76 2.98 12.36
N LEU A 33 0.46 3.34 12.43
CA LEU A 33 -0.60 2.32 12.53
C LEU A 33 -0.65 1.44 11.28
N GLN A 34 -0.53 2.02 10.08
CA GLN A 34 -0.51 1.25 8.85
C GLN A 34 0.72 0.33 8.75
N GLU A 35 1.90 0.78 9.14
CA GLU A 35 3.12 -0.05 9.19
C GLU A 35 2.97 -1.21 10.17
N THR A 36 2.37 -0.97 11.33
CA THR A 36 2.22 -1.98 12.38
C THR A 36 1.15 -3.02 12.05
N PHE A 37 -0.03 -2.57 11.57
CA PHE A 37 -1.22 -3.40 11.39
C PHE A 37 -1.54 -3.71 9.93
N GLY A 38 -0.80 -3.12 8.97
CA GLY A 38 -1.04 -3.25 7.53
C GLY A 38 -2.10 -2.29 6.98
N TYR A 39 -2.88 -1.65 7.84
CA TYR A 39 -3.94 -0.70 7.49
C TYR A 39 -4.31 0.17 8.70
N VAL A 40 -5.02 1.25 8.45
CA VAL A 40 -5.60 2.09 9.50
C VAL A 40 -7.01 1.60 9.81
N HIS A 41 -7.15 0.87 10.92
CA HIS A 41 -8.47 0.43 11.38
C HIS A 41 -9.36 1.65 11.69
N PRO A 42 -10.68 1.66 11.38
CA PRO A 42 -11.57 2.78 11.68
C PRO A 42 -11.55 3.24 13.13
N ASP A 43 -11.42 2.31 14.08
CA ASP A 43 -11.29 2.65 15.51
C ASP A 43 -9.94 3.30 15.89
N GLY A 44 -8.97 3.31 14.98
CA GLY A 44 -7.72 4.06 15.14
C GLY A 44 -7.94 5.57 15.11
N ILE A 45 -8.95 6.06 14.38
CA ILE A 45 -9.26 7.49 14.25
C ILE A 45 -9.56 8.13 15.63
N PRO A 46 -10.51 7.62 16.44
CA PRO A 46 -10.76 8.18 17.76
C PRO A 46 -9.59 8.01 18.73
N ILE A 47 -8.75 6.99 18.55
CA ILE A 47 -7.54 6.78 19.37
C ILE A 47 -6.52 7.88 19.08
N ILE A 48 -6.20 8.13 17.79
CA ILE A 48 -5.30 9.22 17.39
C ILE A 48 -5.84 10.57 17.88
N ALA A 49 -7.14 10.84 17.65
CA ALA A 49 -7.78 12.07 18.09
C ALA A 49 -7.62 12.30 19.61
N SER A 50 -7.78 11.25 20.41
CA SER A 50 -7.62 11.31 21.86
C SER A 50 -6.16 11.47 22.30
N VAL A 51 -5.23 10.75 21.68
CA VAL A 51 -3.80 10.78 22.06
C VAL A 51 -3.18 12.15 21.76
N PHE A 52 -3.52 12.75 20.63
CA PHE A 52 -2.90 14.01 20.18
C PHE A 52 -3.78 15.24 20.39
N ASN A 53 -4.93 15.08 21.05
CA ASN A 53 -5.87 16.18 21.35
C ASN A 53 -6.29 16.97 20.10
N VAL A 54 -6.62 16.25 19.02
CA VAL A 54 -7.15 16.80 17.77
C VAL A 54 -8.57 16.26 17.50
N SER A 55 -9.29 16.88 16.57
CA SER A 55 -10.63 16.41 16.22
C SER A 55 -10.58 15.12 15.37
N ARG A 56 -11.61 14.27 15.49
CA ARG A 56 -11.77 13.10 14.61
C ARG A 56 -11.88 13.50 13.12
N ALA A 57 -12.50 14.66 12.85
CA ALA A 57 -12.62 15.19 11.51
C ALA A 57 -11.26 15.54 10.89
N GLU A 58 -10.35 16.09 11.67
CA GLU A 58 -8.98 16.38 11.24
C GLU A 58 -8.22 15.09 10.93
N VAL A 59 -8.28 14.08 11.80
CA VAL A 59 -7.66 12.76 11.54
C VAL A 59 -8.23 12.12 10.29
N TYR A 60 -9.55 12.13 10.13
CA TYR A 60 -10.22 11.59 8.95
C TYR A 60 -9.86 12.36 7.68
N GLY A 61 -9.75 13.69 7.76
CA GLY A 61 -9.31 14.53 6.64
C GLY A 61 -7.90 14.16 6.15
N VAL A 62 -6.96 13.94 7.07
CA VAL A 62 -5.60 13.48 6.72
C VAL A 62 -5.65 12.08 6.13
N LEU A 63 -6.38 11.14 6.75
CA LEU A 63 -6.52 9.77 6.26
C LEU A 63 -7.05 9.69 4.83
N THR A 64 -8.04 10.51 4.48
CA THR A 64 -8.65 10.52 3.14
C THR A 64 -7.86 11.31 2.11
N PHE A 65 -7.04 12.25 2.55
CA PHE A 65 -6.19 13.04 1.65
C PHE A 65 -5.02 12.23 1.08
N TYR A 66 -4.43 11.34 1.87
CA TYR A 66 -3.29 10.53 1.44
C TYR A 66 -3.76 9.19 0.87
N SER A 67 -3.66 9.03 -0.45
CA SER A 67 -4.08 7.82 -1.17
C SER A 67 -3.31 6.56 -0.79
N ASP A 68 -2.13 6.70 -0.19
CA ASP A 68 -1.31 5.57 0.26
C ASP A 68 -1.80 4.98 1.60
N LEU A 69 -2.67 5.71 2.31
CA LEU A 69 -3.28 5.22 3.54
C LEU A 69 -4.52 4.38 3.20
N ARG A 70 -4.57 3.17 3.72
CA ARG A 70 -5.66 2.22 3.48
C ARG A 70 -6.47 1.96 4.75
N THR A 71 -7.77 1.79 4.62
CA THR A 71 -8.70 1.50 5.73
C THR A 71 -9.15 0.05 5.81
N THR A 72 -8.65 -0.77 4.90
CA THR A 72 -8.93 -2.22 4.84
C THR A 72 -7.63 -3.00 4.88
N PRO A 73 -7.63 -4.20 5.47
CA PRO A 73 -6.46 -5.07 5.46
C PRO A 73 -5.91 -5.28 4.04
N PRO A 74 -4.57 -5.30 3.88
CA PRO A 74 -3.96 -5.61 2.59
C PRO A 74 -4.33 -7.04 2.17
N LEU A 75 -4.46 -7.25 0.86
CA LEU A 75 -4.52 -8.59 0.29
C LEU A 75 -3.13 -9.24 0.32
N ASP A 76 -3.08 -10.55 0.13
CA ASP A 76 -1.83 -11.34 0.21
C ASP A 76 -0.74 -10.85 -0.75
N VAL A 77 -1.16 -10.35 -1.91
CA VAL A 77 -0.24 -9.83 -2.92
C VAL A 77 -0.68 -8.44 -3.37
N GLU A 78 0.21 -7.48 -3.22
CA GLU A 78 0.05 -6.13 -3.73
C GLU A 78 0.84 -5.98 -5.04
N VAL A 79 0.15 -5.50 -6.09
CA VAL A 79 0.74 -5.22 -7.39
C VAL A 79 0.53 -3.76 -7.74
N ARG A 80 1.60 -3.04 -8.02
CA ARG A 80 1.53 -1.65 -8.52
C ARG A 80 2.03 -1.61 -9.95
N VAL A 81 1.18 -1.15 -10.87
CA VAL A 81 1.52 -1.01 -12.29
C VAL A 81 1.79 0.46 -12.61
N CYS A 82 2.97 0.75 -13.14
CA CYS A 82 3.33 2.10 -13.55
C CYS A 82 2.58 2.54 -14.81
N MET A 83 1.82 3.61 -14.70
CA MET A 83 1.10 4.24 -15.81
C MET A 83 1.67 5.63 -16.16
N GLY A 84 2.93 5.89 -15.82
CA GLY A 84 3.66 7.06 -16.30
C GLY A 84 3.85 7.00 -17.83
N GLU A 85 4.00 8.15 -18.48
CA GLU A 85 4.04 8.28 -19.96
C GLU A 85 5.05 7.33 -20.62
N ALA A 86 6.28 7.23 -20.09
CA ALA A 86 7.30 6.34 -20.64
C ALA A 86 6.88 4.86 -20.58
N CYS A 87 6.22 4.44 -19.51
CA CYS A 87 5.72 3.07 -19.38
C CYS A 87 4.52 2.82 -20.28
N GLN A 88 3.61 3.80 -20.45
CA GLN A 88 2.51 3.72 -21.38
C GLN A 88 3.00 3.57 -22.83
N ALA A 89 4.02 4.32 -23.22
CA ALA A 89 4.60 4.26 -24.56
C ALA A 89 5.15 2.87 -24.93
N VAL A 90 5.50 2.05 -23.93
CA VAL A 90 6.06 0.70 -24.13
C VAL A 90 5.13 -0.43 -23.67
N GLY A 91 3.81 -0.16 -23.56
CA GLY A 91 2.79 -1.20 -23.40
C GLY A 91 2.19 -1.36 -22.00
N ALA A 92 2.45 -0.45 -21.05
CA ALA A 92 1.89 -0.55 -19.71
C ALA A 92 0.35 -0.53 -19.68
N ARG A 93 -0.32 0.12 -20.65
CA ARG A 93 -1.79 0.12 -20.75
C ARG A 93 -2.35 -1.28 -20.93
N SER A 94 -1.78 -2.05 -21.85
CA SER A 94 -2.22 -3.43 -22.11
C SER A 94 -1.95 -4.31 -20.88
N LEU A 95 -0.77 -4.16 -20.28
CA LEU A 95 -0.41 -4.91 -19.08
C LEU A 95 -1.36 -4.60 -17.91
N ARG A 96 -1.71 -3.32 -17.70
CA ARG A 96 -2.66 -2.92 -16.65
C ARG A 96 -4.07 -3.47 -16.91
N ALA A 97 -4.55 -3.41 -18.15
CA ALA A 97 -5.87 -3.92 -18.49
C ALA A 97 -6.00 -5.44 -18.30
N GLU A 98 -4.90 -6.17 -18.49
CA GLU A 98 -4.87 -7.61 -18.30
C GLU A 98 -4.57 -8.03 -16.85
N ALA A 99 -3.98 -7.15 -16.04
CA ALA A 99 -3.48 -7.49 -14.72
C ALA A 99 -4.56 -8.09 -13.80
N ASP A 100 -5.75 -7.48 -13.75
CA ASP A 100 -6.85 -7.96 -12.90
C ASP A 100 -7.29 -9.39 -13.29
N ALA A 101 -7.34 -9.69 -14.59
CA ALA A 101 -7.71 -11.01 -15.10
C ALA A 101 -6.60 -12.06 -14.90
N LEU A 102 -5.33 -11.62 -14.95
CA LEU A 102 -4.17 -12.48 -14.81
C LEU A 102 -3.95 -12.99 -13.40
N ILE A 103 -4.19 -12.13 -12.41
CA ILE A 103 -3.73 -12.37 -11.04
C ILE A 103 -4.88 -12.65 -10.07
N GLY A 104 -6.13 -12.45 -10.52
CA GLY A 104 -7.34 -12.83 -9.79
C GLY A 104 -7.66 -11.95 -8.57
N PRO A 105 -8.78 -12.24 -7.88
CA PRO A 105 -9.35 -11.36 -6.87
C PRO A 105 -8.61 -11.32 -5.52
N THR A 106 -7.60 -12.17 -5.32
CA THR A 106 -6.80 -12.20 -4.09
C THR A 106 -5.62 -11.25 -4.10
N CYS A 107 -5.46 -10.48 -5.17
CA CYS A 107 -4.41 -9.49 -5.32
C CYS A 107 -5.00 -8.09 -5.40
N ASP A 108 -4.32 -7.15 -4.74
CA ASP A 108 -4.61 -5.72 -4.86
C ASP A 108 -3.79 -5.14 -6.02
N VAL A 109 -4.48 -4.71 -7.09
CA VAL A 109 -3.83 -4.14 -8.29
C VAL A 109 -4.05 -2.64 -8.31
N GLN A 110 -3.00 -1.89 -8.04
CA GLN A 110 -3.00 -0.45 -8.00
C GLN A 110 -2.32 0.17 -9.23
N THR A 111 -2.80 1.33 -9.63
CA THR A 111 -2.15 2.16 -10.64
C THR A 111 -1.30 3.21 -9.96
N VAL A 112 -0.03 3.36 -10.39
CA VAL A 112 0.86 4.43 -9.96
C VAL A 112 1.39 5.20 -11.17
N PHE A 113 1.64 6.51 -11.03
CA PHE A 113 1.98 7.35 -12.17
C PHE A 113 3.47 7.56 -12.39
N CYS A 114 4.34 7.06 -11.53
CA CYS A 114 5.77 6.90 -11.79
C CYS A 114 6.43 6.04 -10.71
N LEU A 115 7.16 5.00 -11.11
CA LEU A 115 7.98 4.18 -10.22
C LEU A 115 9.48 4.52 -10.31
N GLY A 116 9.85 5.54 -11.11
CA GLY A 116 11.24 5.93 -11.29
C GLY A 116 12.07 5.03 -12.21
N ASN A 117 11.48 3.96 -12.78
CA ASN A 117 12.18 2.96 -13.60
C ASN A 117 11.88 3.11 -15.11
N CYS A 118 11.85 4.36 -15.61
CA CYS A 118 11.40 4.68 -16.96
C CYS A 118 12.24 4.02 -18.07
N ALA A 119 13.56 3.90 -17.87
CA ALA A 119 14.46 3.27 -18.84
C ALA A 119 14.21 1.76 -19.01
N LEU A 120 13.55 1.13 -18.06
CA LEU A 120 13.19 -0.28 -18.06
C LEU A 120 11.66 -0.48 -18.03
N GLY A 121 10.91 0.42 -18.67
CA GLY A 121 9.46 0.27 -18.82
C GLY A 121 9.06 -0.94 -19.70
N PRO A 122 7.84 -1.45 -19.52
CA PRO A 122 6.91 -1.20 -18.44
C PRO A 122 7.44 -1.64 -17.09
N ALA A 123 7.12 -0.90 -16.01
CA ALA A 123 7.57 -1.23 -14.68
C ALA A 123 6.39 -1.60 -13.77
N VAL A 124 6.56 -2.64 -12.97
CA VAL A 124 5.62 -3.07 -11.94
C VAL A 124 6.34 -3.31 -10.62
N VAL A 125 5.62 -3.24 -9.53
CA VAL A 125 6.10 -3.66 -8.20
C VAL A 125 5.16 -4.75 -7.70
N VAL A 126 5.71 -5.85 -7.22
CA VAL A 126 4.98 -6.95 -6.59
C VAL A 126 5.54 -7.17 -5.19
N ASN A 127 4.73 -6.95 -4.16
CA ASN A 127 5.14 -7.01 -2.75
C ASN A 127 6.47 -6.28 -2.47
N GLY A 128 6.61 -5.04 -2.98
CA GLY A 128 7.81 -4.22 -2.82
C GLY A 128 8.96 -4.54 -3.78
N ARG A 129 8.90 -5.65 -4.56
CA ARG A 129 9.93 -6.00 -5.53
C ARG A 129 9.66 -5.34 -6.89
N MET A 130 10.60 -4.51 -7.35
CA MET A 130 10.53 -3.85 -8.66
C MET A 130 10.87 -4.81 -9.80
N ILE A 131 10.06 -4.79 -10.85
CA ILE A 131 10.27 -5.54 -12.10
C ILE A 131 10.21 -4.55 -13.25
N GLY A 132 11.28 -4.47 -14.00
CA GLY A 132 11.35 -3.71 -15.25
C GLY A 132 11.15 -4.59 -16.46
N ARG A 133 10.82 -3.97 -17.62
CA ARG A 133 10.44 -4.67 -18.85
C ARG A 133 9.38 -5.73 -18.60
N ALA A 134 8.43 -5.35 -17.74
CA ALA A 134 7.38 -6.24 -17.31
C ALA A 134 6.44 -6.58 -18.46
N ASP A 135 6.20 -7.85 -18.62
CA ASP A 135 5.22 -8.42 -19.53
C ASP A 135 4.25 -9.33 -18.75
N ARG A 136 3.32 -9.93 -19.46
CA ARG A 136 2.31 -10.81 -18.90
C ARG A 136 2.91 -11.98 -18.11
N ASP A 137 3.97 -12.58 -18.62
CA ASP A 137 4.56 -13.79 -18.03
C ASP A 137 5.41 -13.43 -16.80
N SER A 138 6.21 -12.39 -16.86
CA SER A 138 6.98 -11.89 -15.71
C SER A 138 6.08 -11.43 -14.57
N LEU A 139 4.94 -10.78 -14.87
CA LEU A 139 3.95 -10.39 -13.85
C LEU A 139 3.33 -11.65 -13.21
N ARG A 140 2.88 -12.60 -14.00
CA ARG A 140 2.30 -13.86 -13.49
C ARG A 140 3.28 -14.63 -12.62
N ASN A 141 4.52 -14.77 -13.08
CA ASN A 141 5.57 -15.49 -12.35
C ASN A 141 5.88 -14.79 -11.00
N ALA A 142 5.96 -13.47 -11.00
CA ALA A 142 6.21 -12.70 -9.79
C ALA A 142 5.07 -12.83 -8.77
N VAL A 143 3.82 -12.77 -9.22
CA VAL A 143 2.65 -12.98 -8.35
C VAL A 143 2.62 -14.41 -7.81
N THR A 144 2.92 -15.40 -8.62
CA THR A 144 2.98 -16.80 -8.17
C THR A 144 4.07 -16.99 -7.11
N ALA A 145 5.25 -16.43 -7.33
CA ALA A 145 6.34 -16.46 -6.36
C ALA A 145 5.95 -15.75 -5.04
N ALA A 146 5.29 -14.59 -5.13
CA ALA A 146 4.83 -13.84 -3.97
C ALA A 146 3.80 -14.61 -3.12
N ARG A 147 2.91 -15.39 -3.76
CA ARG A 147 1.94 -16.27 -3.08
C ARG A 147 2.60 -17.46 -2.39
N SER A 148 3.69 -17.97 -2.94
CA SER A 148 4.42 -19.11 -2.39
C SER A 148 5.36 -18.73 -1.24
N GLY A 149 5.46 -17.45 -0.88
CA GLY A 149 6.35 -16.96 0.18
C GLY A 149 7.84 -16.99 -0.19
N ALA A 150 8.15 -17.10 -1.48
CA ALA A 150 9.52 -17.18 -2.00
C ALA A 150 10.10 -15.80 -2.35
#